data_dfd1f28d23f72dcbb3a9b018e9bb203f
#
_entry.id   dfd1f28d23f72dcbb3a9b018e9bb203f
#
_cell.length_a   1.000
_cell.length_b   1.000
_cell.length_c   1.000
_cell.angle_alpha   90.00
_cell.angle_beta   90.00
_cell.angle_gamma   90.00
#
_symmetry.space_group_name_H-M   'P 1'
#
loop_
_entity.id
_entity.type
_entity.pdbx_description
1 polymer ?
#
loop_
_entity_poly.entity_id
_entity_poly.type
_entity_poly.pdbx_seq_one_letter_code
_entity_poly.pdbx_strand_id
1 'polypeptide(L)'
;MLYGGMPRLLALSDPKDKKDYLLSLYNELYIKDIVERNRIEREDVLNDILDFLASQISSLTNPTNIANALASLKQEKVNGTLVSSYVQHIIDSFLISMARRYDIKGKSYFNYPNKYYYTDIGLRNARLNYRQYDPGHIMENIIYNELLLAW
;
A
#
# COMPACT_ATOMS: atom_id res chain seq x y z
N MET A 1 14.54 -10.74 2.88
CA MET A 1 13.09 -10.60 3.18
C MET A 1 12.21 -10.36 1.95
N LEU A 2 12.41 -11.15 0.92
CA LEU A 2 11.72 -11.00 -0.37
C LEU A 2 10.22 -11.34 -0.29
N TYR A 3 9.87 -12.34 0.51
CA TYR A 3 8.52 -12.90 0.59
C TYR A 3 7.73 -12.47 1.83
N GLY A 4 8.28 -11.61 2.68
CA GLY A 4 7.62 -11.16 3.90
C GLY A 4 7.57 -12.20 5.03
N GLY A 5 6.60 -12.04 5.92
CA GLY A 5 6.47 -12.83 7.15
C GLY A 5 5.18 -13.66 7.28
N MET A 6 4.42 -13.87 6.20
CA MET A 6 3.19 -14.67 6.27
C MET A 6 3.49 -16.12 6.69
N PRO A 7 2.80 -16.65 7.73
CA PRO A 7 3.15 -17.96 8.32
C PRO A 7 3.12 -19.13 7.34
N ARG A 8 2.17 -19.13 6.38
CA ARG A 8 2.05 -20.21 5.38
C ARG A 8 3.28 -20.34 4.48
N LEU A 9 4.07 -19.27 4.32
CA LEU A 9 5.29 -19.28 3.50
C LEU A 9 6.35 -20.24 4.05
N LEU A 10 6.31 -20.53 5.36
CA LEU A 10 7.21 -21.50 5.98
C LEU A 10 6.98 -22.93 5.49
N ALA A 11 5.76 -23.25 5.09
CA ALA A 11 5.39 -24.57 4.56
C ALA A 11 5.66 -24.71 3.06
N LEU A 12 6.00 -23.62 2.36
CA LEU A 12 6.26 -23.60 0.92
C LEU A 12 7.77 -23.54 0.68
N SER A 13 8.30 -24.52 -0.04
CA SER A 13 9.73 -24.57 -0.38
C SER A 13 10.05 -23.91 -1.71
N ASP A 14 9.14 -24.05 -2.72
CA ASP A 14 9.33 -23.51 -4.05
C ASP A 14 9.10 -21.99 -4.08
N PRO A 15 10.04 -21.18 -4.62
CA PRO A 15 9.87 -19.75 -4.83
C PRO A 15 8.62 -19.40 -5.65
N LYS A 16 8.28 -20.20 -6.64
CA LYS A 16 7.07 -19.99 -7.46
C LYS A 16 5.81 -20.10 -6.61
N ASP A 17 5.70 -21.15 -5.80
CA ASP A 17 4.54 -21.37 -4.92
C ASP A 17 4.38 -20.21 -3.92
N LYS A 18 5.48 -19.67 -3.40
CA LYS A 18 5.46 -18.50 -2.53
C LYS A 18 4.91 -17.26 -3.22
N LYS A 19 5.35 -17.01 -4.46
CA LYS A 19 4.86 -15.88 -5.27
C LYS A 19 3.39 -16.02 -5.60
N ASP A 20 2.97 -17.20 -6.05
CA ASP A 20 1.59 -17.50 -6.41
C ASP A 20 0.67 -17.36 -5.19
N TYR A 21 1.10 -17.85 -4.03
CA TYR A 21 0.37 -17.68 -2.78
C TYR A 21 0.19 -16.21 -2.39
N LEU A 22 1.25 -15.41 -2.41
CA LEU A 22 1.19 -13.98 -2.06
C LEU A 22 0.31 -13.19 -3.03
N LEU A 23 0.40 -13.47 -4.32
CA LEU A 23 -0.41 -12.79 -5.32
C LEU A 23 -1.89 -13.17 -5.19
N SER A 24 -2.18 -14.45 -4.94
CA SER A 24 -3.53 -14.91 -4.68
C SER A 24 -4.11 -14.27 -3.41
N LEU A 25 -3.33 -14.24 -2.33
CA LEU A 25 -3.73 -13.58 -1.09
C LEU A 25 -4.03 -12.08 -1.32
N TYR A 26 -3.19 -11.40 -2.08
CA TYR A 26 -3.38 -9.99 -2.41
C TYR A 26 -4.69 -9.77 -3.18
N ASN A 27 -4.92 -10.53 -4.24
CA ASN A 27 -6.07 -10.34 -5.12
C ASN A 27 -7.37 -10.84 -4.49
N GLU A 28 -7.38 -12.06 -3.95
CA GLU A 28 -8.60 -12.71 -3.48
C GLU A 28 -9.04 -12.24 -2.10
N LEU A 29 -8.09 -11.95 -1.21
CA LEU A 29 -8.43 -11.52 0.13
C LEU A 29 -8.53 -9.99 0.24
N TYR A 30 -7.52 -9.26 -0.20
CA TYR A 30 -7.50 -7.81 -0.03
C TYR A 30 -8.29 -7.05 -1.09
N ILE A 31 -7.95 -7.19 -2.37
CA ILE A 31 -8.61 -6.40 -3.43
C ILE A 31 -10.10 -6.72 -3.49
N LYS A 32 -10.44 -8.00 -3.56
CA LYS A 32 -11.83 -8.43 -3.63
C LYS A 32 -12.65 -7.94 -2.43
N ASP A 33 -12.12 -8.07 -1.22
CA ASP A 33 -12.80 -7.57 -0.01
C ASP A 33 -12.98 -6.05 -0.03
N ILE A 34 -11.96 -5.29 -0.43
CA ILE A 34 -12.05 -3.82 -0.53
C ILE A 34 -13.15 -3.44 -1.53
N VAL A 35 -13.14 -4.06 -2.71
CA VAL A 35 -14.11 -3.78 -3.79
C VAL A 35 -15.53 -4.09 -3.35
N GLU A 36 -15.77 -5.28 -2.82
CA GLU A 36 -17.11 -5.74 -2.43
C GLU A 36 -17.66 -4.99 -1.20
N ARG A 37 -16.85 -4.83 -0.16
CA ARG A 37 -17.24 -4.15 1.08
C ARG A 37 -17.58 -2.69 0.87
N ASN A 38 -16.82 -2.00 0.03
CA ASN A 38 -16.95 -0.56 -0.17
C ASN A 38 -17.68 -0.20 -1.48
N ARG A 39 -18.16 -1.17 -2.23
CA ARG A 39 -18.86 -0.97 -3.51
C ARG A 39 -18.06 -0.09 -4.46
N ILE A 40 -16.79 -0.44 -4.65
CA ILE A 40 -15.87 0.32 -5.50
C ILE A 40 -16.36 0.28 -6.95
N GLU A 41 -16.59 1.44 -7.53
CA GLU A 41 -17.01 1.57 -8.94
C GLU A 41 -15.82 1.72 -9.89
N ARG A 42 -14.77 2.42 -9.46
CA ARG A 42 -13.56 2.69 -10.24
C ARG A 42 -12.42 1.77 -9.78
N GLU A 43 -12.56 0.47 -10.10
CA GLU A 43 -11.51 -0.51 -9.78
C GLU A 43 -10.18 -0.20 -10.45
N ASP A 44 -10.20 0.43 -11.63
CA ASP A 44 -9.02 0.91 -12.32
C ASP A 44 -8.24 1.93 -11.47
N VAL A 45 -8.94 2.90 -10.89
CA VAL A 45 -8.33 3.90 -9.99
C VAL A 45 -7.81 3.25 -8.73
N LEU A 46 -8.55 2.31 -8.13
CA LEU A 46 -8.09 1.54 -6.96
C LEU A 46 -6.79 0.81 -7.25
N ASN A 47 -6.70 0.11 -8.37
CA ASN A 47 -5.49 -0.61 -8.77
C ASN A 47 -4.30 0.33 -8.99
N ASP A 48 -4.52 1.49 -9.62
CA ASP A 48 -3.47 2.48 -9.82
C ASP A 48 -2.97 3.07 -8.49
N ILE A 49 -3.86 3.31 -7.54
CA ILE A 49 -3.49 3.75 -6.18
C ILE A 49 -2.64 2.68 -5.49
N LEU A 50 -3.03 1.40 -5.59
CA LEU A 50 -2.28 0.29 -5.01
C LEU A 50 -0.88 0.17 -5.62
N ASP A 51 -0.75 0.32 -6.93
CA ASP A 51 0.55 0.32 -7.62
C ASP A 51 1.41 1.51 -7.19
N PHE A 52 0.80 2.70 -7.10
CA PHE A 52 1.50 3.90 -6.64
C PHE A 52 2.02 3.73 -5.21
N LEU A 53 1.17 3.29 -4.28
CA LEU A 53 1.56 3.10 -2.87
C LEU A 53 2.62 2.00 -2.72
N ALA A 54 2.55 0.94 -3.52
CA ALA A 54 3.57 -0.10 -3.53
C ALA A 54 4.93 0.41 -4.04
N SER A 55 4.92 1.25 -5.07
CA SER A 55 6.15 1.84 -5.64
C SER A 55 6.75 2.95 -4.77
N GLN A 56 5.95 3.61 -3.95
CA GLN A 56 6.31 4.76 -3.13
C GLN A 56 6.24 4.48 -1.62
N ILE A 57 6.42 3.22 -1.20
CA ILE A 57 6.43 2.90 0.23
C ILE A 57 7.46 3.74 0.99
N SER A 58 7.15 4.09 2.23
CA SER A 58 8.03 4.90 3.10
C SER A 58 8.34 6.31 2.58
N SER A 59 7.81 6.69 1.43
CA SER A 59 7.95 8.04 0.88
C SER A 59 6.80 8.95 1.31
N LEU A 60 7.08 10.24 1.44
CA LEU A 60 6.06 11.23 1.79
C LEU A 60 5.11 11.47 0.61
N THR A 61 3.82 11.26 0.83
CA THR A 61 2.77 11.57 -0.15
C THR A 61 1.44 11.88 0.53
N ASN A 62 0.49 12.35 -0.24
CA ASN A 62 -0.88 12.62 0.18
C ASN A 62 -1.86 12.29 -0.96
N PRO A 63 -3.19 12.22 -0.70
CA PRO A 63 -4.16 11.92 -1.75
C PRO A 63 -4.14 12.88 -2.95
N THR A 64 -3.82 14.15 -2.74
CA THR A 64 -3.70 15.14 -3.82
C THR A 64 -2.52 14.81 -4.74
N ASN A 65 -1.37 14.48 -4.18
CA ASN A 65 -0.19 14.08 -4.94
C ASN A 65 -0.46 12.79 -5.73
N ILE A 66 -1.14 11.83 -5.11
CA ILE A 66 -1.55 10.58 -5.78
C ILE A 66 -2.49 10.90 -6.94
N ALA A 67 -3.53 11.72 -6.72
CA ALA A 67 -4.48 12.11 -7.76
C ALA A 67 -3.79 12.80 -8.94
N ASN A 68 -2.85 13.69 -8.68
CA ASN A 68 -2.08 14.39 -9.71
C ASN A 68 -1.18 13.41 -10.51
N ALA A 69 -0.53 12.48 -9.84
CA ALA A 69 0.29 11.45 -10.50
C ALA A 69 -0.56 10.54 -11.40
N LEU A 70 -1.73 10.10 -10.92
CA LEU A 70 -2.66 9.28 -11.71
C LEU A 70 -3.24 10.05 -12.89
N ALA A 71 -3.59 11.32 -12.70
CA ALA A 71 -4.08 12.18 -13.78
C ALA A 71 -3.04 12.33 -14.91
N SER A 72 -1.77 12.47 -14.57
CA SER A 72 -0.68 12.53 -15.55
C SER A 72 -0.51 11.21 -16.31
N LEU A 73 -0.64 10.07 -15.62
CA LEU A 73 -0.51 8.75 -16.25
C LEU A 73 -1.69 8.42 -17.17
N LYS A 74 -2.91 8.71 -16.72
CA LYS A 74 -4.15 8.39 -17.44
C LYS A 74 -4.53 9.45 -18.49
N GLN A 75 -3.93 10.64 -18.44
CA GLN A 75 -4.33 11.81 -19.25
C GLN A 75 -5.82 12.18 -19.06
N GLU A 76 -6.34 11.91 -17.87
CA GLU A 76 -7.68 12.28 -17.45
C GLU A 76 -7.65 12.89 -16.04
N LYS A 77 -8.65 13.72 -15.71
CA LYS A 77 -8.76 14.30 -14.37
C LYS A 77 -9.18 13.21 -13.38
N VAL A 78 -8.40 13.03 -12.32
CA VAL A 78 -8.71 12.13 -11.20
C VAL A 78 -9.11 12.96 -9.98
N ASN A 79 -10.29 12.64 -9.40
CA ASN A 79 -10.81 13.36 -8.25
C ASN A 79 -10.03 13.03 -6.99
N GLY A 80 -9.44 14.05 -6.34
CA GLY A 80 -8.67 13.88 -5.09
C GLY A 80 -9.52 13.37 -3.92
N THR A 81 -10.81 13.71 -3.87
CA THR A 81 -11.74 13.18 -2.86
C THR A 81 -11.97 11.68 -3.04
N LEU A 82 -12.10 11.21 -4.27
CA LEU A 82 -12.20 9.78 -4.58
C LEU A 82 -10.94 9.04 -4.17
N VAL A 83 -9.77 9.58 -4.51
CA VAL A 83 -8.47 9.00 -4.11
C VAL A 83 -8.35 8.93 -2.59
N SER A 84 -8.71 9.99 -1.88
CA SER A 84 -8.70 10.02 -0.41
C SER A 84 -9.61 8.93 0.19
N SER A 85 -10.80 8.74 -0.35
CA SER A 85 -11.73 7.70 0.06
C SER A 85 -11.16 6.30 -0.19
N TYR A 86 -10.58 6.05 -1.35
CA TYR A 86 -10.00 4.75 -1.69
C TYR A 86 -8.76 4.43 -0.85
N VAL A 87 -7.92 5.42 -0.59
CA VAL A 87 -6.78 5.25 0.33
C VAL A 87 -7.26 4.86 1.73
N GLN A 88 -8.34 5.49 2.22
CA GLN A 88 -8.91 5.14 3.52
C GLN A 88 -9.44 3.70 3.53
N HIS A 89 -10.12 3.25 2.48
CA HIS A 89 -10.59 1.86 2.37
C HIS A 89 -9.44 0.85 2.37
N ILE A 90 -8.31 1.20 1.74
CA ILE A 90 -7.10 0.37 1.75
C ILE A 90 -6.52 0.28 3.18
N ILE A 91 -6.48 1.41 3.90
CA ILE A 91 -6.03 1.45 5.31
C ILE A 91 -6.96 0.61 6.18
N ASP A 92 -8.27 0.74 6.03
CA ASP A 92 -9.27 0.02 6.80
C ASP A 92 -9.23 -1.50 6.56
N SER A 93 -8.68 -1.94 5.44
CA SER A 93 -8.45 -3.36 5.15
C SER A 93 -7.21 -3.93 5.83
N PHE A 94 -6.42 -3.12 6.50
CA PHE A 94 -5.14 -3.47 7.12
C PHE A 94 -4.04 -3.92 6.13
N LEU A 95 -4.21 -3.68 4.85
CA LEU A 95 -3.15 -3.92 3.86
C LEU A 95 -2.01 -2.93 4.01
N ILE A 96 -2.35 -1.69 4.33
CA ILE A 96 -1.43 -0.57 4.49
C ILE A 96 -1.76 0.16 5.79
N SER A 97 -0.73 0.65 6.46
CA SER A 97 -0.86 1.60 7.56
C SER A 97 -0.29 2.96 7.17
N MET A 98 -0.79 4.01 7.80
CA MET A 98 -0.38 5.39 7.56
C MET A 98 0.28 5.96 8.80
N ALA A 99 1.52 6.41 8.66
CA ALA A 99 2.20 7.20 9.68
C ALA A 99 1.99 8.69 9.41
N ARG A 100 1.31 9.36 10.33
CA ARG A 100 1.12 10.81 10.28
C ARG A 100 2.36 11.52 10.79
N ARG A 101 2.69 12.62 10.14
CA ARG A 101 3.71 13.52 10.68
C ARG A 101 3.24 14.10 12.01
N TYR A 102 4.05 13.95 13.06
CA TYR A 102 3.81 14.62 14.32
C TYR A 102 4.25 16.08 14.23
N ASP A 103 3.29 17.01 14.29
CA ASP A 103 3.57 18.42 14.34
C ASP A 103 3.03 19.02 15.65
N ILE A 104 3.95 19.52 16.48
CA ILE A 104 3.64 20.10 17.79
C ILE A 104 2.93 21.46 17.65
N LYS A 105 2.99 22.10 16.49
CA LYS A 105 2.59 23.52 16.33
C LYS A 105 1.42 23.77 15.36
N GLY A 106 0.83 22.76 14.71
CA GLY A 106 -0.01 22.98 13.57
C GLY A 106 -1.46 22.53 13.65
N LYS A 107 -2.36 23.40 13.22
CA LYS A 107 -3.80 23.10 13.00
C LYS A 107 -4.09 22.47 11.63
N SER A 108 -3.07 22.15 10.79
CA SER A 108 -3.27 21.76 9.39
C SER A 108 -2.82 20.32 9.10
N TYR A 109 -3.28 19.37 9.92
CA TYR A 109 -2.97 17.94 9.74
C TYR A 109 -3.41 17.34 8.40
N PHE A 110 -4.39 17.93 7.73
CA PHE A 110 -5.04 17.35 6.55
C PHE A 110 -4.27 17.55 5.24
N ASN A 111 -3.39 18.55 5.15
CA ASN A 111 -2.66 18.88 3.92
C ASN A 111 -1.20 18.44 3.92
N TYR A 112 -0.70 17.90 5.03
CA TYR A 112 0.68 17.44 5.09
C TYR A 112 0.82 16.04 4.48
N PRO A 113 1.93 15.77 3.77
CA PRO A 113 2.22 14.43 3.30
C PRO A 113 2.49 13.49 4.47
N ASN A 114 1.98 12.26 4.33
CA ASN A 114 2.17 11.16 5.26
C ASN A 114 3.05 10.09 4.62
N LYS A 115 3.56 9.16 5.43
CA LYS A 115 4.20 7.96 4.95
C LYS A 115 3.24 6.78 5.03
N TYR A 116 3.29 5.91 4.02
CA TYR A 116 2.47 4.71 3.96
C TYR A 116 3.37 3.48 3.95
N TYR A 117 2.98 2.47 4.72
CA TYR A 117 3.75 1.24 4.93
C TYR A 117 2.86 0.03 4.71
N TYR A 118 3.35 -0.94 3.96
CA TYR A 118 2.68 -2.23 3.85
C TYR A 118 2.81 -3.02 5.13
N THR A 119 1.73 -3.68 5.55
CA THR A 119 1.74 -4.54 6.74
C THR A 119 2.59 -5.79 6.54
N ASP A 120 2.75 -6.22 5.31
CA ASP A 120 3.69 -7.28 4.92
C ASP A 120 4.42 -6.90 3.62
N ILE A 121 5.75 -6.92 3.68
CA ILE A 121 6.56 -6.53 2.53
C ILE A 121 6.50 -7.54 1.36
N GLY A 122 6.16 -8.78 1.64
CA GLY A 122 5.95 -9.80 0.60
C GLY A 122 4.74 -9.48 -0.26
N LEU A 123 3.67 -8.96 0.32
CA LEU A 123 2.49 -8.49 -0.41
C LEU A 123 2.84 -7.31 -1.33
N ARG A 124 3.60 -6.34 -0.84
CA ARG A 124 4.11 -5.23 -1.65
C ARG A 124 4.94 -5.74 -2.83
N ASN A 125 5.87 -6.63 -2.58
CA ASN A 125 6.76 -7.17 -3.62
C ASN A 125 5.98 -8.00 -4.66
N ALA A 126 4.99 -8.79 -4.22
CA ALA A 126 4.10 -9.53 -5.12
C ALA A 126 3.30 -8.59 -6.03
N ARG A 127 2.77 -7.48 -5.49
CA ARG A 127 2.05 -6.47 -6.28
C ARG A 127 2.90 -5.89 -7.40
N LEU A 128 4.17 -5.63 -7.16
CA LEU A 128 5.11 -5.10 -8.15
C LEU A 128 5.80 -6.19 -8.99
N ASN A 129 5.36 -7.42 -8.87
CA ASN A 129 5.96 -8.56 -9.56
C ASN A 129 7.48 -8.64 -9.33
N TYR A 130 7.94 -8.30 -8.13
CA TYR A 130 9.35 -8.33 -7.68
C TYR A 130 10.31 -7.48 -8.53
N ARG A 131 9.79 -6.45 -9.22
CA ARG A 131 10.58 -5.63 -10.16
C ARG A 131 11.26 -4.43 -9.52
N GLN A 132 10.70 -3.88 -8.45
CA GLN A 132 11.26 -2.73 -7.74
C GLN A 132 11.83 -3.16 -6.40
N TYR A 133 13.15 -3.27 -6.34
CA TYR A 133 13.85 -3.54 -5.10
C TYR A 133 14.55 -2.27 -4.64
N ASP A 134 13.98 -1.62 -3.64
CA ASP A 134 14.56 -0.47 -2.95
C ASP A 134 14.87 -0.86 -1.50
N PRO A 135 16.12 -1.25 -1.20
CA PRO A 135 16.46 -1.78 0.12
C PRO A 135 16.26 -0.76 1.24
N GLY A 136 16.46 0.53 0.98
CA GLY A 136 16.27 1.58 1.98
C GLY A 136 14.81 1.70 2.41
N HIS A 137 13.90 1.83 1.47
CA HIS A 137 12.46 1.93 1.76
C HIS A 137 11.87 0.62 2.30
N ILE A 138 12.34 -0.53 1.80
CA ILE A 138 11.95 -1.84 2.34
C ILE A 138 12.39 -1.98 3.80
N MET A 139 13.62 -1.62 4.12
CA MET A 139 14.14 -1.64 5.49
C MET A 139 13.34 -0.72 6.41
N GLU A 140 13.07 0.49 5.99
CA GLU A 140 12.25 1.43 6.75
C GLU A 140 10.84 0.86 7.02
N ASN A 141 10.21 0.25 6.01
CA ASN A 141 8.90 -0.39 6.16
C ASN A 141 8.93 -1.53 7.22
N ILE A 142 9.97 -2.35 7.20
CA ILE A 142 10.13 -3.44 8.17
C ILE A 142 10.32 -2.88 9.57
N ILE A 143 11.19 -1.91 9.74
CA ILE A 143 11.45 -1.25 11.04
C ILE A 143 10.16 -0.63 11.58
N TYR A 144 9.39 0.05 10.73
CA TYR A 144 8.11 0.63 11.12
C TYR A 144 7.15 -0.44 11.66
N ASN A 145 7.00 -1.56 10.97
CA ASN A 145 6.13 -2.66 11.41
C ASN A 145 6.59 -3.25 12.74
N GLU A 146 7.89 -3.46 12.92
CA GLU A 146 8.46 -3.96 14.18
C GLU A 146 8.20 -2.98 15.36
N LEU A 147 8.33 -1.69 15.12
CA LEU A 147 8.03 -0.67 16.12
C LEU A 147 6.55 -0.65 16.52
N LEU A 148 5.63 -0.87 15.58
CA LEU A 148 4.20 -0.97 15.89
C LEU A 148 3.89 -2.18 16.79
N LEU A 149 4.59 -3.30 16.60
CA LEU A 149 4.42 -4.49 17.42
C LEU A 149 5.03 -4.35 18.82
N ALA A 150 6.03 -3.49 18.98
CA ALA A 150 6.70 -3.24 20.26
C ALA A 150 5.92 -2.30 21.19
N TRP A 151 4.88 -1.64 20.71
CA TRP A 151 3.98 -0.76 21.47
C TRP A 151 2.67 -1.47 21.82
#